data_57cf8a5ea94222b657a94f8b9aeb4b8c
#
_entry.id   57cf8a5ea94222b657a94f8b9aeb4b8c
#
_cell.length_a   1.000
_cell.length_b   1.000
_cell.length_c   1.000
_cell.angle_alpha   90.00
_cell.angle_beta   90.00
_cell.angle_gamma   90.00
#
_symmetry.space_group_name_H-M   'P 1'
#
loop_
_entity.id
_entity.type
_entity.pdbx_description
1 polymer ?
#
loop_
_entity_poly.entity_id
_entity_poly.type
_entity_poly.pdbx_seq_one_letter_code
_entity_poly.pdbx_strand_id
1 'polypeptide(L)'
;LGLDPIGIDALKPFGYGVFARVPSTFAPVDDIPVPPEYAIGPGDTVKVQLIGNVKGNYSLVVGRDGEIRFPELGPVTVAGMPFNELRKLIEETVAEQMIGTRAVVGLGSLRSLRVLVTGEAQKPGSFTISGLSTMTNALLASGGPTLDGSLRTIQLKRNGRTVASLDLYDLLLRGDSRNDARILSGDVLFIPPVGPTAGVTGEIRRPAIYEFKGDATAGDLVALGGGLRPEAAPQLAVIERIDP
;
A
#
# COMPACT_ATOMS: atom_id res chain seq x y z
N LEU A 1 22.40 -26.08 -21.79
CA LEU A 1 21.65 -25.06 -22.50
C LEU A 1 22.12 -23.70 -21.98
N GLY A 2 23.23 -23.16 -22.55
CA GLY A 2 23.70 -21.81 -22.25
C GLY A 2 22.70 -20.83 -22.83
N LEU A 3 22.03 -20.07 -21.97
CA LEU A 3 21.34 -18.85 -22.39
C LEU A 3 22.45 -17.85 -22.71
N ASP A 4 22.52 -17.34 -23.94
CA ASP A 4 23.41 -16.26 -24.28
C ASP A 4 23.24 -15.12 -23.27
N PRO A 5 24.35 -14.54 -22.75
CA PRO A 5 24.25 -13.44 -21.81
C PRO A 5 23.46 -12.31 -22.45
N ILE A 6 22.46 -11.80 -21.72
CA ILE A 6 21.67 -10.64 -22.17
C ILE A 6 22.63 -9.49 -22.40
N GLY A 7 22.72 -8.99 -23.65
CA GLY A 7 23.53 -7.83 -23.96
C GLY A 7 23.09 -6.57 -23.22
N ILE A 8 23.96 -5.61 -22.99
CA ILE A 8 23.66 -4.36 -22.25
C ILE A 8 22.44 -3.64 -22.85
N ASP A 9 22.34 -3.63 -24.18
CA ASP A 9 21.25 -2.96 -24.91
C ASP A 9 19.86 -3.60 -24.70
N ALA A 10 19.82 -4.83 -24.18
CA ALA A 10 18.57 -5.56 -23.92
C ALA A 10 18.12 -5.47 -22.45
N LEU A 11 18.90 -4.82 -21.57
CA LEU A 11 18.55 -4.66 -20.16
C LEU A 11 17.31 -3.79 -19.99
N LYS A 12 16.45 -4.22 -19.07
CA LYS A 12 15.25 -3.47 -18.69
C LYS A 12 15.38 -2.95 -17.26
N PRO A 13 14.80 -1.77 -16.96
CA PRO A 13 14.71 -1.29 -15.58
C PRO A 13 14.00 -2.28 -14.68
N PHE A 14 14.60 -2.57 -13.52
CA PHE A 14 14.06 -3.51 -12.54
C PHE A 14 12.80 -2.95 -11.87
N GLY A 15 11.80 -3.82 -11.69
CA GLY A 15 10.64 -3.57 -10.84
C GLY A 15 9.42 -2.99 -11.56
N TYR A 16 9.56 -2.28 -12.67
CA TYR A 16 8.43 -1.63 -13.37
C TYR A 16 7.42 -2.64 -13.94
N GLY A 17 7.86 -3.85 -14.25
CA GLY A 17 7.01 -4.92 -14.76
C GLY A 17 5.85 -5.32 -13.82
N VAL A 18 5.94 -5.01 -12.52
CA VAL A 18 4.88 -5.32 -11.55
C VAL A 18 3.59 -4.54 -11.87
N PHE A 19 3.72 -3.37 -12.50
CA PHE A 19 2.60 -2.51 -12.88
C PHE A 19 2.00 -2.85 -14.25
N ALA A 20 2.67 -3.69 -15.06
CA ALA A 20 2.21 -4.04 -16.41
C ALA A 20 0.96 -4.94 -16.42
N ARG A 21 0.64 -5.61 -15.32
CA ARG A 21 -0.49 -6.53 -15.16
C ARG A 21 -1.38 -6.12 -14.00
N VAL A 22 -1.71 -4.84 -13.93
CA VAL A 22 -2.63 -4.37 -12.89
C VAL A 22 -4.03 -4.92 -13.19
N PRO A 23 -4.68 -5.63 -12.25
CA PRO A 23 -6.07 -6.01 -12.40
C PRO A 23 -6.93 -4.77 -12.63
N SER A 24 -7.83 -4.81 -13.61
CA SER A 24 -8.72 -3.69 -13.94
C SER A 24 -9.78 -3.41 -12.85
N THR A 25 -9.83 -4.22 -11.82
CA THR A 25 -10.81 -4.14 -10.73
C THR A 25 -10.11 -3.79 -9.42
N PHE A 26 -10.02 -2.50 -9.12
CA PHE A 26 -9.86 -2.00 -7.75
C PHE A 26 -11.23 -1.81 -7.10
N ALA A 27 -12.14 -2.79 -7.28
CA ALA A 27 -13.37 -2.81 -6.51
C ALA A 27 -13.01 -2.80 -5.02
N PRO A 28 -13.72 -2.03 -4.19
CA PRO A 28 -13.61 -2.19 -2.74
C PRO A 28 -13.80 -3.67 -2.43
N VAL A 29 -12.81 -4.31 -1.85
CA VAL A 29 -12.94 -5.73 -1.50
C VAL A 29 -13.71 -5.73 -0.19
N ASP A 30 -15.01 -5.96 -0.28
CA ASP A 30 -15.91 -5.93 0.88
C ASP A 30 -15.66 -7.08 1.89
N ASP A 31 -14.83 -8.07 1.52
CA ASP A 31 -14.59 -9.29 2.30
C ASP A 31 -13.20 -9.41 2.91
N ILE A 32 -12.37 -8.37 2.90
CA ILE A 32 -11.06 -8.40 3.59
C ILE A 32 -11.28 -8.19 5.08
N PRO A 33 -10.74 -9.06 5.97
CA PRO A 33 -10.77 -8.82 7.40
C PRO A 33 -10.16 -7.46 7.74
N VAL A 34 -10.94 -6.64 8.44
CA VAL A 34 -10.47 -5.33 8.87
C VAL A 34 -9.59 -5.51 10.11
N PRO A 35 -8.38 -4.90 10.13
CA PRO A 35 -7.51 -4.97 11.30
C PRO A 35 -8.19 -4.40 12.55
N PRO A 36 -7.97 -4.99 13.74
CA PRO A 36 -8.58 -4.54 14.99
C PRO A 36 -8.31 -3.07 15.31
N GLU A 37 -7.15 -2.57 14.90
CA GLU A 37 -6.69 -1.19 15.10
C GLU A 37 -7.20 -0.20 14.03
N TYR A 38 -8.08 -0.63 13.12
CA TYR A 38 -8.67 0.26 12.12
C TYR A 38 -9.44 1.40 12.78
N ALA A 39 -9.04 2.64 12.53
CA ALA A 39 -9.71 3.82 13.05
C ALA A 39 -11.00 4.11 12.25
N ILE A 40 -12.13 3.97 12.92
CA ILE A 40 -13.47 4.25 12.37
C ILE A 40 -13.56 5.72 11.94
N GLY A 41 -14.29 5.98 10.87
CA GLY A 41 -14.52 7.36 10.42
C GLY A 41 -15.78 7.53 9.60
N PRO A 42 -16.15 8.79 9.32
CA PRO A 42 -17.34 9.12 8.54
C PRO A 42 -17.41 8.38 7.20
N GLY A 43 -18.54 7.73 6.94
CA GLY A 43 -18.76 6.91 5.75
C GLY A 43 -18.49 5.42 5.94
N ASP A 44 -17.86 4.99 7.03
CA ASP A 44 -17.77 3.56 7.37
C ASP A 44 -19.13 3.04 7.80
N THR A 45 -19.37 1.75 7.55
CA THR A 45 -20.62 1.07 7.98
C THR A 45 -20.30 0.07 9.07
N VAL A 46 -20.96 0.23 10.24
CA VAL A 46 -20.90 -0.70 11.36
C VAL A 46 -22.10 -1.63 11.29
N LYS A 47 -21.88 -2.94 11.27
CA LYS A 47 -22.91 -3.97 11.32
C LYS A 47 -23.06 -4.44 12.75
N VAL A 48 -24.27 -4.40 13.29
CA VAL A 48 -24.57 -4.89 14.64
C VAL A 48 -25.71 -5.89 14.54
N GLN A 49 -25.45 -7.11 15.01
CA GLN A 49 -26.46 -8.15 15.15
C GLN A 49 -26.80 -8.36 16.62
N LEU A 50 -28.07 -8.19 16.97
CA LEU A 50 -28.57 -8.49 18.31
C LEU A 50 -29.12 -9.92 18.36
N ILE A 51 -28.73 -10.64 19.42
CA ILE A 51 -29.08 -12.05 19.64
C ILE A 51 -29.53 -12.21 21.09
N GLY A 52 -30.71 -12.76 21.29
CA GLY A 52 -31.30 -12.99 22.63
C GLY A 52 -32.75 -12.59 22.69
N ASN A 53 -33.16 -11.91 23.78
CA ASN A 53 -34.51 -11.42 23.97
C ASN A 53 -34.91 -10.40 22.91
N VAL A 54 -34.01 -9.52 22.55
CA VAL A 54 -34.12 -8.63 21.38
C VAL A 54 -33.31 -9.19 20.23
N LYS A 55 -33.92 -9.26 19.05
CA LYS A 55 -33.26 -9.71 17.80
C LYS A 55 -33.32 -8.60 16.78
N GLY A 56 -32.21 -8.34 16.13
CA GLY A 56 -32.14 -7.32 15.08
C GLY A 56 -30.82 -7.37 14.32
N ASN A 57 -30.85 -6.86 13.08
CA ASN A 57 -29.65 -6.65 12.28
C ASN A 57 -29.63 -5.19 11.86
N TYR A 58 -28.60 -4.50 12.22
CA TYR A 58 -28.44 -3.07 11.96
C TYR A 58 -27.23 -2.83 11.08
N SER A 59 -27.37 -1.91 10.15
CA SER A 59 -26.31 -1.43 9.27
C SER A 59 -26.22 0.09 9.48
N LEU A 60 -25.29 0.50 10.35
CA LEU A 60 -25.19 1.87 10.87
C LEU A 60 -24.04 2.58 10.15
N VAL A 61 -24.37 3.59 9.34
CA VAL A 61 -23.36 4.41 8.67
C VAL A 61 -22.88 5.49 9.63
N VAL A 62 -21.56 5.63 9.76
CA VAL A 62 -20.93 6.70 10.53
C VAL A 62 -21.21 8.04 9.84
N GLY A 63 -21.88 8.93 10.53
CA GLY A 63 -22.24 10.26 10.06
C GLY A 63 -21.03 11.19 9.92
N ARG A 64 -21.25 12.37 9.30
CA ARG A 64 -20.22 13.42 9.21
C ARG A 64 -19.85 14.01 10.57
N ASP A 65 -20.78 13.91 11.53
CA ASP A 65 -20.61 14.25 12.95
C ASP A 65 -19.70 13.24 13.69
N GLY A 66 -19.34 12.14 13.05
CA GLY A 66 -18.53 11.07 13.65
C GLY A 66 -19.34 10.10 14.52
N GLU A 67 -20.66 10.12 14.41
CA GLU A 67 -21.57 9.31 15.23
C GLU A 67 -22.23 8.19 14.41
N ILE A 68 -22.54 7.09 15.07
CA ILE A 68 -23.55 6.13 14.62
C ILE A 68 -24.82 6.32 15.42
N ARG A 69 -25.97 6.14 14.77
CA ARG A 69 -27.27 6.24 15.43
C ARG A 69 -27.86 4.85 15.57
N PHE A 70 -27.72 4.31 16.76
CA PHE A 70 -28.28 3.01 17.10
C PHE A 70 -29.67 3.22 17.71
N PRO A 71 -30.73 2.69 17.07
CA PRO A 71 -32.12 3.05 17.46
C PRO A 71 -32.43 2.88 18.95
N GLU A 72 -31.91 1.84 19.58
CA GLU A 72 -32.17 1.49 20.98
C GLU A 72 -31.23 2.20 21.98
N LEU A 73 -30.02 2.63 21.52
CA LEU A 73 -29.01 3.23 22.39
C LEU A 73 -28.80 4.73 22.12
N GLY A 74 -29.38 5.24 21.03
CA GLY A 74 -29.18 6.62 20.60
C GLY A 74 -27.87 6.86 19.85
N PRO A 75 -27.41 8.14 19.79
CA PRO A 75 -26.17 8.49 19.11
C PRO A 75 -24.93 8.04 19.92
N VAL A 76 -23.96 7.44 19.24
CA VAL A 76 -22.68 7.00 19.82
C VAL A 76 -21.55 7.59 18.99
N THR A 77 -20.66 8.38 19.62
CA THR A 77 -19.49 8.94 18.96
C THR A 77 -18.43 7.87 18.77
N VAL A 78 -18.04 7.63 17.50
CA VAL A 78 -17.16 6.53 17.12
C VAL A 78 -15.98 6.95 16.23
N ALA A 79 -16.00 8.17 15.70
CA ALA A 79 -14.93 8.65 14.81
C ALA A 79 -13.58 8.72 15.54
N GLY A 80 -12.55 8.14 14.89
CA GLY A 80 -11.20 8.03 15.44
C GLY A 80 -10.99 6.84 16.39
N MET A 81 -12.07 6.17 16.81
CA MET A 81 -11.99 5.00 17.69
C MET A 81 -11.48 3.78 16.92
N PRO A 82 -10.53 2.99 17.45
CA PRO A 82 -10.15 1.70 16.91
C PRO A 82 -11.34 0.73 16.88
N PHE A 83 -11.42 -0.12 15.86
CA PHE A 83 -12.56 -1.04 15.69
C PHE A 83 -12.72 -2.03 16.86
N ASN A 84 -11.63 -2.49 17.46
CA ASN A 84 -11.68 -3.34 18.64
C ASN A 84 -12.33 -2.64 19.86
N GLU A 85 -12.06 -1.34 20.04
CA GLU A 85 -12.67 -0.53 21.12
C GLU A 85 -14.14 -0.27 20.83
N LEU A 86 -14.49 0.08 19.58
CA LEU A 86 -15.87 0.22 19.15
C LEU A 86 -16.69 -1.06 19.42
N ARG A 87 -16.13 -2.22 19.04
CA ARG A 87 -16.77 -3.51 19.27
C ARG A 87 -17.09 -3.70 20.75
N LYS A 88 -16.07 -3.53 21.59
CA LYS A 88 -16.22 -3.66 23.03
C LYS A 88 -17.26 -2.71 23.61
N LEU A 89 -17.21 -1.44 23.21
CA LEU A 89 -18.16 -0.41 23.65
C LEU A 89 -19.60 -0.82 23.34
N ILE A 90 -19.90 -1.25 22.11
CA ILE A 90 -21.26 -1.64 21.73
C ILE A 90 -21.69 -2.91 22.45
N GLU A 91 -20.82 -3.92 22.55
CA GLU A 91 -21.11 -5.18 23.24
C GLU A 91 -21.43 -4.96 24.72
N GLU A 92 -20.67 -4.13 25.43
CA GLU A 92 -20.88 -3.76 26.83
C GLU A 92 -22.15 -2.94 26.99
N THR A 93 -22.39 -1.91 26.18
CA THR A 93 -23.58 -1.07 26.26
C THR A 93 -24.86 -1.88 26.03
N VAL A 94 -24.85 -2.80 25.06
CA VAL A 94 -25.99 -3.69 24.80
C VAL A 94 -26.22 -4.63 25.99
N ALA A 95 -25.16 -5.21 26.56
CA ALA A 95 -25.29 -6.11 27.72
C ALA A 95 -25.85 -5.42 28.96
N GLU A 96 -25.50 -4.15 29.18
CA GLU A 96 -25.97 -3.34 30.31
C GLU A 96 -27.41 -2.85 30.13
N GLN A 97 -27.78 -2.39 28.92
CA GLN A 97 -29.08 -1.76 28.69
C GLN A 97 -30.15 -2.73 28.19
N MET A 98 -29.78 -3.87 27.64
CA MET A 98 -30.70 -4.83 27.01
C MET A 98 -30.56 -6.22 27.63
N ILE A 99 -31.22 -6.41 28.80
CA ILE A 99 -31.14 -7.65 29.58
C ILE A 99 -31.46 -8.90 28.73
N GLY A 100 -30.55 -9.88 28.73
CA GLY A 100 -30.72 -11.12 27.99
C GLY A 100 -30.44 -10.98 26.48
N THR A 101 -29.79 -9.88 26.06
CA THR A 101 -29.40 -9.63 24.68
C THR A 101 -27.89 -9.46 24.61
N ARG A 102 -27.27 -9.97 23.55
CA ARG A 102 -25.87 -9.74 23.21
C ARG A 102 -25.73 -9.15 21.81
N ALA A 103 -24.74 -8.32 21.59
CA ALA A 103 -24.41 -7.81 20.28
C ALA A 103 -23.25 -8.63 19.67
N VAL A 104 -23.29 -8.78 18.34
CA VAL A 104 -22.15 -9.19 17.50
C VAL A 104 -21.86 -8.03 16.57
N VAL A 105 -20.66 -7.46 16.67
CA VAL A 105 -20.28 -6.24 15.94
C VAL A 105 -19.25 -6.56 14.86
N GLY A 106 -19.53 -6.10 13.64
CA GLY A 106 -18.67 -6.21 12.49
C GLY A 106 -18.61 -4.90 11.69
N LEU A 107 -17.74 -4.83 10.70
CA LEU A 107 -17.74 -3.76 9.72
C LEU A 107 -18.39 -4.24 8.44
N GLY A 108 -19.12 -3.34 7.78
CA GLY A 108 -19.62 -3.50 6.43
C GLY A 108 -18.71 -2.79 5.44
N SER A 109 -19.33 -2.04 4.51
CA SER A 109 -18.59 -1.22 3.55
C SER A 109 -17.75 -0.18 4.28
N LEU A 110 -16.49 -0.07 3.88
CA LEU A 110 -15.59 0.97 4.38
C LEU A 110 -15.70 2.24 3.54
N ARG A 111 -15.42 3.36 4.17
CA ARG A 111 -15.36 4.65 3.48
C ARG A 111 -14.39 4.64 2.30
N SER A 112 -14.70 5.41 1.30
CA SER A 112 -13.76 5.71 0.22
C SER A 112 -12.92 6.93 0.58
N LEU A 113 -11.62 6.86 0.26
CA LEU A 113 -10.67 7.94 0.41
C LEU A 113 -10.32 8.52 -0.94
N ARG A 114 -10.08 9.83 -0.99
CA ARG A 114 -9.55 10.50 -2.17
C ARG A 114 -8.07 10.80 -1.94
N VAL A 115 -7.20 10.31 -2.83
CA VAL A 115 -5.76 10.55 -2.86
C VAL A 115 -5.37 11.20 -4.18
N LEU A 116 -4.45 12.16 -4.14
CA LEU A 116 -3.85 12.76 -5.33
C LEU A 116 -2.51 12.06 -5.61
N VAL A 117 -2.35 11.52 -6.81
CA VAL A 117 -1.07 10.95 -7.27
C VAL A 117 -0.42 11.93 -8.24
N THR A 118 0.84 12.30 -7.99
CA THR A 118 1.57 13.32 -8.75
C THR A 118 3.04 12.93 -8.98
N GLY A 119 3.73 13.72 -9.79
CA GLY A 119 5.11 13.44 -10.23
C GLY A 119 5.12 12.46 -11.39
N GLU A 120 6.13 11.61 -11.43
CA GLU A 120 6.40 10.67 -12.53
C GLU A 120 5.50 9.42 -12.47
N ALA A 121 4.18 9.62 -12.43
CA ALA A 121 3.16 8.58 -12.45
C ALA A 121 2.70 8.28 -13.88
N GLN A 122 2.35 7.01 -14.17
CA GLN A 122 1.74 6.64 -15.46
C GLN A 122 0.42 7.37 -15.70
N LYS A 123 -0.40 7.51 -14.65
CA LYS A 123 -1.67 8.23 -14.68
C LYS A 123 -1.72 9.17 -13.48
N PRO A 124 -1.16 10.38 -13.59
CA PRO A 124 -1.30 11.37 -12.52
C PRO A 124 -2.75 11.83 -12.40
N GLY A 125 -3.20 12.13 -11.18
CA GLY A 125 -4.57 12.59 -10.93
C GLY A 125 -5.13 12.16 -9.59
N SER A 126 -6.42 12.41 -9.40
CA SER A 126 -7.15 12.07 -8.17
C SER A 126 -7.79 10.68 -8.29
N PHE A 127 -7.52 9.82 -7.33
CA PHE A 127 -8.05 8.46 -7.26
C PHE A 127 -8.94 8.30 -6.05
N THR A 128 -10.02 7.52 -6.22
CA THR A 128 -10.87 7.07 -5.12
C THR A 128 -10.48 5.63 -4.77
N ILE A 129 -10.05 5.41 -3.55
CA ILE A 129 -9.55 4.13 -3.04
C ILE A 129 -10.24 3.78 -1.72
N SER A 130 -10.14 2.52 -1.28
CA SER A 130 -10.71 2.07 -0.01
C SER A 130 -10.01 2.71 1.20
N GLY A 131 -10.72 2.87 2.31
CA GLY A 131 -10.18 3.32 3.60
C GLY A 131 -9.06 2.46 4.18
N LEU A 132 -8.87 1.24 3.65
CA LEU A 132 -7.75 0.36 4.02
C LEU A 132 -6.52 0.48 3.10
N SER A 133 -6.60 1.29 2.06
CA SER A 133 -5.54 1.37 1.05
C SER A 133 -4.23 1.94 1.60
N THR A 134 -3.15 1.39 1.11
CA THR A 134 -1.77 1.81 1.36
C THR A 134 -1.19 2.55 0.16
N MET A 135 0.05 3.04 0.30
CA MET A 135 0.79 3.66 -0.81
C MET A 135 0.89 2.73 -2.02
N THR A 136 1.16 1.44 -1.80
CA THR A 136 1.24 0.44 -2.88
C THR A 136 -0.10 0.31 -3.62
N ASN A 137 -1.24 0.32 -2.91
CA ASN A 137 -2.55 0.27 -3.56
C ASN A 137 -2.81 1.50 -4.45
N ALA A 138 -2.44 2.69 -4.00
CA ALA A 138 -2.57 3.91 -4.79
C ALA A 138 -1.64 3.92 -6.02
N LEU A 139 -0.41 3.41 -5.87
CA LEU A 139 0.51 3.22 -6.99
C LEU A 139 -0.09 2.28 -8.04
N LEU A 140 -0.59 1.14 -7.61
CA LEU A 140 -1.25 0.19 -8.51
C LEU A 140 -2.45 0.84 -9.21
N ALA A 141 -3.28 1.61 -8.49
CA ALA A 141 -4.43 2.30 -9.07
C ALA A 141 -4.04 3.33 -10.14
N SER A 142 -2.90 4.01 -9.97
CA SER A 142 -2.36 4.99 -10.94
C SER A 142 -1.56 4.35 -12.07
N GLY A 143 -1.40 3.03 -12.09
CA GLY A 143 -0.58 2.31 -13.09
C GLY A 143 0.92 2.31 -12.77
N GLY A 144 1.30 2.78 -11.59
CA GLY A 144 2.69 2.84 -11.13
C GLY A 144 3.47 4.04 -11.65
N PRO A 145 4.79 4.10 -11.37
CA PRO A 145 5.70 5.08 -11.91
C PRO A 145 5.92 4.92 -13.42
N THR A 146 6.25 6.01 -14.11
CA THR A 146 6.86 5.96 -15.45
C THR A 146 8.28 5.41 -15.36
N LEU A 147 8.94 5.18 -16.50
CA LEU A 147 10.35 4.76 -16.50
C LEU A 147 11.29 5.85 -15.95
N ASP A 148 10.83 7.10 -15.95
CA ASP A 148 11.55 8.24 -15.38
C ASP A 148 11.23 8.48 -13.90
N GLY A 149 10.32 7.69 -13.32
CA GLY A 149 9.89 7.82 -11.92
C GLY A 149 10.58 6.83 -10.99
N SER A 150 11.04 7.30 -9.84
CA SER A 150 11.71 6.48 -8.83
C SER A 150 10.80 5.38 -8.29
N LEU A 151 11.35 4.17 -8.15
CA LEU A 151 10.76 3.08 -7.37
C LEU A 151 11.24 3.06 -5.91
N ARG A 152 12.22 3.89 -5.55
CA ARG A 152 12.93 3.79 -4.28
C ARG A 152 12.66 4.93 -3.30
N THR A 153 12.11 6.06 -3.80
CA THR A 153 11.96 7.28 -2.99
C THR A 153 10.54 7.87 -3.08
N ILE A 154 9.53 7.01 -3.26
CA ILE A 154 8.13 7.41 -3.35
C ILE A 154 7.67 8.00 -2.01
N GLN A 155 7.03 9.16 -2.03
CA GLN A 155 6.69 9.92 -0.83
C GLN A 155 5.18 10.01 -0.63
N LEU A 156 4.73 9.78 0.61
CA LEU A 156 3.40 10.14 1.06
C LEU A 156 3.47 11.50 1.76
N LYS A 157 2.75 12.47 1.22
CA LYS A 157 2.69 13.83 1.77
C LYS A 157 1.33 14.11 2.38
N ARG A 158 1.34 14.62 3.60
CA ARG A 158 0.16 15.06 4.34
C ARG A 158 0.36 16.47 4.83
N ASN A 159 -0.58 17.37 4.53
CA ASN A 159 -0.47 18.80 4.90
C ASN A 159 0.88 19.43 4.46
N GLY A 160 1.36 19.07 3.26
CA GLY A 160 2.61 19.58 2.70
C GLY A 160 3.90 18.95 3.24
N ARG A 161 3.82 18.04 4.22
CA ARG A 161 4.99 17.37 4.81
C ARG A 161 5.06 15.91 4.39
N THR A 162 6.26 15.39 4.15
CA THR A 162 6.48 13.96 3.93
C THR A 162 6.28 13.21 5.25
N VAL A 163 5.30 12.32 5.28
CA VAL A 163 4.96 11.49 6.47
C VAL A 163 5.45 10.06 6.34
N ALA A 164 5.68 9.58 5.12
CA ALA A 164 6.26 8.27 4.85
C ALA A 164 7.02 8.29 3.52
N SER A 165 7.98 7.38 3.37
CA SER A 165 8.71 7.11 2.13
C SER A 165 8.73 5.63 1.87
N LEU A 166 8.32 5.23 0.67
CA LEU A 166 8.24 3.84 0.23
C LEU A 166 9.39 3.53 -0.72
N ASP A 167 10.14 2.47 -0.42
CA ASP A 167 11.09 1.84 -1.33
C ASP A 167 10.49 0.51 -1.83
N LEU A 168 10.06 0.47 -3.08
CA LEU A 168 9.49 -0.74 -3.65
C LEU A 168 10.52 -1.88 -3.80
N TYR A 169 11.82 -1.59 -3.77
CA TYR A 169 12.84 -2.64 -3.77
C TYR A 169 12.81 -3.47 -2.49
N ASP A 170 12.50 -2.87 -1.34
CA ASP A 170 12.31 -3.61 -0.10
C ASP A 170 11.14 -4.60 -0.21
N LEU A 171 10.03 -4.17 -0.82
CA LEU A 171 8.89 -5.03 -1.08
C LEU A 171 9.21 -6.11 -2.13
N LEU A 172 9.79 -5.73 -3.29
CA LEU A 172 10.00 -6.63 -4.43
C LEU A 172 11.13 -7.63 -4.22
N LEU A 173 12.19 -7.24 -3.50
CA LEU A 173 13.37 -8.08 -3.28
C LEU A 173 13.33 -8.85 -1.97
N ARG A 174 12.64 -8.34 -0.95
CA ARG A 174 12.66 -8.85 0.42
C ARG A 174 11.29 -9.21 0.98
N GLY A 175 10.19 -8.81 0.31
CA GLY A 175 8.83 -8.94 0.82
C GLY A 175 8.55 -8.01 2.01
N ASP A 176 9.36 -6.97 2.20
CA ASP A 176 9.23 -6.06 3.33
C ASP A 176 8.26 -4.91 3.01
N SER A 177 7.11 -4.93 3.68
CA SER A 177 6.04 -3.93 3.52
C SER A 177 5.95 -2.95 4.69
N ARG A 178 6.90 -2.92 5.63
CA ARG A 178 6.82 -2.09 6.85
C ARG A 178 6.67 -0.60 6.57
N ASN A 179 7.20 -0.12 5.46
CA ASN A 179 7.13 1.28 5.05
C ASN A 179 5.95 1.59 4.10
N ASP A 180 5.09 0.60 3.82
CA ASP A 180 3.88 0.79 3.02
C ASP A 180 2.75 1.41 3.87
N ALA A 181 2.85 2.72 4.07
CA ALA A 181 1.97 3.46 4.96
C ALA A 181 0.52 3.52 4.45
N ARG A 182 -0.44 3.54 5.40
CA ARG A 182 -1.86 3.76 5.09
C ARG A 182 -2.10 5.20 4.64
N ILE A 183 -2.94 5.33 3.64
CA ILE A 183 -3.36 6.63 3.08
C ILE A 183 -4.56 7.16 3.89
N LEU A 184 -4.57 8.46 4.12
CA LEU A 184 -5.71 9.20 4.65
C LEU A 184 -6.30 10.13 3.59
N SER A 185 -7.54 10.56 3.80
CA SER A 185 -8.19 11.50 2.89
C SER A 185 -7.42 12.81 2.78
N GLY A 186 -7.14 13.25 1.56
CA GLY A 186 -6.38 14.48 1.28
C GLY A 186 -4.87 14.30 1.21
N ASP A 187 -4.37 13.07 1.38
CA ASP A 187 -2.96 12.77 1.16
C ASP A 187 -2.58 12.92 -0.31
N VAL A 188 -1.30 13.21 -0.54
CA VAL A 188 -0.68 13.26 -1.87
C VAL A 188 0.40 12.18 -1.93
N LEU A 189 0.29 11.29 -2.90
CA LEU A 189 1.33 10.35 -3.26
C LEU A 189 2.20 10.99 -4.35
N PHE A 190 3.44 11.31 -4.02
CA PHE A 190 4.39 11.95 -4.93
C PHE A 190 5.45 10.95 -5.37
N ILE A 191 5.61 10.82 -6.68
CA ILE A 191 6.62 9.97 -7.31
C ILE A 191 7.71 10.91 -7.86
N PRO A 192 8.89 10.98 -7.23
CA PRO A 192 9.98 11.81 -7.72
C PRO A 192 10.64 11.19 -8.96
N PRO A 193 11.45 11.96 -9.71
CA PRO A 193 12.29 11.41 -10.76
C PRO A 193 13.21 10.28 -10.26
N VAL A 194 13.52 9.35 -11.16
CA VAL A 194 14.45 8.26 -10.90
C VAL A 194 15.83 8.80 -10.50
N GLY A 195 16.44 8.18 -9.49
CA GLY A 195 17.80 8.48 -9.05
C GLY A 195 18.88 7.90 -9.99
N PRO A 196 20.14 7.91 -9.57
CA PRO A 196 21.23 7.28 -10.33
C PRO A 196 20.93 5.82 -10.61
N THR A 197 21.23 5.37 -11.84
CA THR A 197 21.00 3.99 -12.26
C THR A 197 22.27 3.35 -12.76
N ALA A 198 22.39 2.02 -12.64
CA ALA A 198 23.42 1.24 -13.30
C ALA A 198 22.85 -0.12 -13.74
N GLY A 199 23.34 -0.58 -14.90
CA GLY A 199 23.00 -1.89 -15.43
C GLY A 199 23.98 -2.97 -14.98
N VAL A 200 23.49 -4.18 -14.76
CA VAL A 200 24.31 -5.37 -14.56
C VAL A 200 23.83 -6.50 -15.44
N THR A 201 24.76 -7.15 -16.14
CA THR A 201 24.50 -8.25 -17.07
C THR A 201 25.54 -9.36 -16.91
N GLY A 202 25.47 -10.40 -17.71
CA GLY A 202 26.35 -11.57 -17.64
C GLY A 202 25.85 -12.62 -16.64
N GLU A 203 26.78 -13.32 -15.98
CA GLU A 203 26.46 -14.42 -15.06
C GLU A 203 25.97 -13.92 -13.70
N ILE A 204 24.87 -13.19 -13.72
CA ILE A 204 24.14 -12.70 -12.56
C ILE A 204 22.72 -13.29 -12.54
N ARG A 205 22.12 -13.43 -11.37
CA ARG A 205 20.80 -14.08 -11.25
C ARG A 205 19.67 -13.26 -11.88
N ARG A 206 19.73 -11.92 -11.76
CA ARG A 206 18.71 -11.00 -12.28
C ARG A 206 19.36 -9.85 -13.03
N PRO A 207 19.74 -10.05 -14.32
CA PRO A 207 20.25 -8.97 -15.16
C PRO A 207 19.19 -7.87 -15.33
N ALA A 208 19.54 -6.63 -15.00
CA ALA A 208 18.61 -5.48 -15.12
C ALA A 208 19.37 -4.17 -14.92
N ILE A 209 18.68 -3.05 -15.14
CA ILE A 209 19.09 -1.70 -14.73
C ILE A 209 18.46 -1.43 -13.36
N TYR A 210 19.29 -1.09 -12.38
CA TYR A 210 18.86 -0.82 -11.00
C TYR A 210 19.05 0.64 -10.63
N GLU A 211 18.07 1.19 -9.91
CA GLU A 211 18.14 2.51 -9.29
C GLU A 211 18.88 2.42 -7.95
N PHE A 212 19.74 3.40 -7.66
CA PHE A 212 20.47 3.51 -6.41
C PHE A 212 19.94 4.62 -5.49
N LYS A 213 20.20 4.46 -4.20
CA LYS A 213 20.05 5.50 -3.18
C LYS A 213 21.44 5.93 -2.71
N GLY A 214 21.83 7.16 -3.07
CA GLY A 214 23.16 7.68 -2.71
C GLY A 214 24.31 6.93 -3.39
N ASP A 215 25.47 6.92 -2.73
CA ASP A 215 26.66 6.25 -3.22
C ASP A 215 26.49 4.73 -3.19
N ALA A 216 26.80 4.10 -4.31
CA ALA A 216 26.69 2.66 -4.48
C ALA A 216 27.95 2.07 -5.05
N THR A 217 28.26 0.86 -4.66
CA THR A 217 29.40 0.09 -5.13
C THR A 217 28.96 -0.95 -6.17
N ALA A 218 29.91 -1.51 -6.93
CA ALA A 218 29.65 -2.66 -7.79
C ALA A 218 29.12 -3.87 -6.99
N GLY A 219 29.56 -4.04 -5.74
CA GLY A 219 29.06 -5.08 -4.84
C GLY A 219 27.56 -4.91 -4.52
N ASP A 220 27.10 -3.67 -4.30
CA ASP A 220 25.67 -3.37 -4.06
C ASP A 220 24.84 -3.70 -5.30
N LEU A 221 25.35 -3.39 -6.51
CA LEU A 221 24.71 -3.73 -7.77
C LEU A 221 24.55 -5.24 -7.93
N VAL A 222 25.61 -6.00 -7.65
CA VAL A 222 25.59 -7.47 -7.67
C VAL A 222 24.58 -8.00 -6.66
N ALA A 223 24.52 -7.43 -5.46
CA ALA A 223 23.55 -7.81 -4.42
C ALA A 223 22.10 -7.56 -4.86
N LEU A 224 21.79 -6.39 -5.46
CA LEU A 224 20.49 -6.10 -6.06
C LEU A 224 20.13 -7.09 -7.16
N GLY A 225 21.12 -7.50 -7.98
CA GLY A 225 20.97 -8.53 -9.01
C GLY A 225 20.79 -9.96 -8.46
N GLY A 226 20.79 -10.14 -7.13
CA GLY A 226 20.59 -11.43 -6.47
C GLY A 226 21.85 -12.28 -6.35
N GLY A 227 23.03 -11.70 -6.59
CA GLY A 227 24.31 -12.36 -6.54
C GLY A 227 24.71 -13.02 -7.87
N LEU A 228 25.96 -13.42 -7.93
CA LEU A 228 26.53 -14.12 -9.07
C LEU A 228 25.99 -15.55 -9.19
N ARG A 229 25.96 -16.07 -10.40
CA ARG A 229 25.73 -17.49 -10.67
C ARG A 229 27.00 -18.31 -10.39
N PRO A 230 26.89 -19.62 -10.19
CA PRO A 230 28.08 -20.47 -9.94
C PRO A 230 29.12 -20.42 -11.05
N GLU A 231 28.70 -20.17 -12.29
CA GLU A 231 29.54 -20.13 -13.48
C GLU A 231 30.25 -18.79 -13.65
N ALA A 232 29.93 -17.79 -12.81
CA ALA A 232 30.50 -16.46 -12.91
C ALA A 232 32.02 -16.45 -12.64
N ALA A 233 32.74 -15.68 -13.44
CA ALA A 233 34.16 -15.40 -13.28
C ALA A 233 34.39 -13.94 -12.86
N PRO A 234 34.24 -13.60 -11.56
CA PRO A 234 34.26 -12.22 -11.09
C PRO A 234 35.54 -11.47 -11.36
N GLN A 235 36.67 -12.20 -11.53
CA GLN A 235 37.98 -11.63 -11.95
C GLN A 235 37.98 -11.08 -13.39
N LEU A 236 36.95 -11.42 -14.18
CA LEU A 236 36.79 -10.93 -15.56
C LEU A 236 35.70 -9.83 -15.64
N ALA A 237 35.24 -9.33 -14.51
CA ALA A 237 34.21 -8.27 -14.48
C ALA A 237 34.75 -6.98 -15.10
N VAL A 238 33.94 -6.35 -15.95
CA VAL A 238 34.23 -5.07 -16.61
C VAL A 238 33.23 -4.03 -16.08
N ILE A 239 33.73 -2.84 -15.73
CA ILE A 239 32.91 -1.69 -15.38
C ILE A 239 33.06 -0.66 -16.48
N GLU A 240 31.95 -0.37 -17.15
CA GLU A 240 31.86 0.72 -18.12
C GLU A 240 31.18 1.92 -17.48
N ARG A 241 31.78 3.10 -17.65
CA ARG A 241 31.21 4.38 -17.21
C ARG A 241 31.02 5.28 -18.42
N ILE A 242 29.88 5.97 -18.43
CA ILE A 242 29.69 7.10 -19.34
C ILE A 242 30.19 8.31 -18.55
N ASP A 243 31.27 8.91 -19.02
CA ASP A 243 31.73 10.21 -18.54
C ASP A 243 30.82 11.28 -19.13
N PRO A 244 30.16 12.16 -18.28
CA PRO A 244 29.25 13.16 -18.77
C PRO A 244 29.91 14.28 -19.59
#